data_d9e4977007ac9df79704b87642b2aa0f
#
_entry.id   d9e4977007ac9df79704b87642b2aa0f
#
_cell.length_a   1.000
_cell.length_b   1.000
_cell.length_c   1.000
_cell.angle_alpha   90.00
_cell.angle_beta   90.00
_cell.angle_gamma   90.00
#
_symmetry.space_group_name_H-M   'P 1'
#
loop_
_entity.id
_entity.type
_entity.pdbx_description
1 polymer ?
#
loop_
_entity_poly.entity_id
_entity_poly.type
_entity_poly.pdbx_seq_one_letter_code
_entity_poly.pdbx_strand_id
1 'polypeptide(L)'
;KLVTSKRASSRVNKAVLMIGGDIVEGETIFPHQPWCVDSDLWDQAIKVAPKILSDLIVHLASVFREVHVSSVPGNHGRSQPKNAGASPRTNFDMISTQITRLMVSNVYKSNRVSWDIDHDEFYSVIPVFDHNILLIHGDQISGGGGLGGYPLTGLARKVAGWTGSIEEDWQYIFLGHFHRPMSGVVQDKVFFGNGTTESDNDWAREMIGDSGRPCQRVVFFN
;
A
#
# COMPACT_ATOMS: atom_id res chain seq x y z
N LYS A 1 4.72 -13.22 -15.88
CA LYS A 1 3.95 -13.58 -17.10
C LYS A 1 3.11 -12.41 -17.62
N LEU A 2 2.32 -11.73 -16.79
CA LEU A 2 1.47 -10.61 -17.22
C LEU A 2 2.28 -9.46 -17.84
N VAL A 3 3.34 -9.03 -17.15
CA VAL A 3 4.24 -7.94 -17.63
C VAL A 3 4.95 -8.36 -18.91
N THR A 4 5.41 -9.60 -19.00
CA THR A 4 6.07 -10.13 -20.20
C THR A 4 5.12 -10.11 -21.40
N SER A 5 3.86 -10.53 -21.22
CA SER A 5 2.84 -10.50 -22.27
C SER A 5 2.54 -9.07 -22.73
N LYS A 6 2.41 -8.11 -21.78
CA LYS A 6 2.15 -6.70 -22.14
C LYS A 6 3.34 -6.06 -22.84
N ARG A 7 4.58 -6.40 -22.47
CA ARG A 7 5.81 -5.91 -23.13
C ARG A 7 5.97 -6.39 -24.57
N ALA A 8 5.34 -7.50 -24.94
CA ALA A 8 5.32 -7.94 -26.32
C ALA A 8 4.52 -7.02 -27.25
N SER A 9 3.54 -6.29 -26.68
CA SER A 9 2.67 -5.37 -27.44
C SER A 9 2.95 -3.87 -27.15
N SER A 10 3.70 -3.54 -26.10
CA SER A 10 3.95 -2.17 -25.67
C SER A 10 5.30 -2.04 -24.96
N ARG A 11 5.97 -0.89 -25.09
CA ARG A 11 7.20 -0.60 -24.37
C ARG A 11 6.89 -0.22 -22.92
N VAL A 12 6.94 -1.17 -22.00
CA VAL A 12 6.82 -0.90 -20.57
C VAL A 12 8.22 -0.80 -19.97
N ASN A 13 8.68 0.42 -19.69
CA ASN A 13 10.04 0.71 -19.24
C ASN A 13 10.11 1.13 -17.77
N LYS A 14 9.02 1.63 -17.20
CA LYS A 14 8.93 2.10 -15.82
C LYS A 14 7.98 1.20 -15.01
N ALA A 15 8.36 0.89 -13.79
CA ALA A 15 7.49 0.29 -12.78
C ALA A 15 7.31 1.27 -11.62
N VAL A 16 6.10 1.35 -11.09
CA VAL A 16 5.80 2.03 -9.84
C VAL A 16 5.34 0.98 -8.85
N LEU A 17 6.08 0.79 -7.78
CA LEU A 17 5.71 -0.07 -6.66
C LEU A 17 5.06 0.79 -5.58
N MET A 18 3.77 0.60 -5.37
CA MET A 18 2.98 1.29 -4.36
C MET A 18 2.79 0.35 -3.16
N ILE A 19 3.35 0.71 -2.02
CA ILE A 19 3.24 -0.03 -0.76
C ILE A 19 2.14 0.65 0.05
N GLY A 20 0.97 0.02 0.09
CA GLY A 20 -0.26 0.59 0.64
C GLY A 20 -0.42 0.44 2.16
N GLY A 21 0.63 0.17 2.91
CA GLY A 21 0.58 -0.06 4.36
C GLY A 21 0.18 -1.48 4.74
N ASP A 22 0.14 -1.75 6.06
CA ASP A 22 -0.13 -3.06 6.67
C ASP A 22 0.78 -4.17 6.13
N ILE A 23 2.08 -3.86 6.01
CA ILE A 23 3.13 -4.83 5.65
C ILE A 23 3.62 -5.61 6.87
N VAL A 24 3.28 -5.15 8.05
CA VAL A 24 3.51 -5.82 9.33
C VAL A 24 2.22 -5.92 10.12
N GLU A 25 2.13 -6.94 10.96
CA GLU A 25 1.07 -7.11 11.94
C GLU A 25 1.53 -6.60 13.30
N GLY A 26 0.91 -5.49 13.77
CA GLY A 26 1.29 -4.85 15.01
C GLY A 26 0.77 -5.58 16.25
N GLU A 27 1.45 -5.38 17.36
CA GLU A 27 1.13 -6.03 18.63
C GLU A 27 0.05 -5.29 19.45
N THR A 28 -0.25 -4.04 19.10
CA THR A 28 -1.12 -3.16 19.90
C THR A 28 -2.45 -2.81 19.24
N ILE A 29 -2.73 -3.35 18.06
CA ILE A 29 -3.90 -2.99 17.26
C ILE A 29 -5.18 -3.64 17.81
N PHE A 30 -5.10 -4.93 18.13
CA PHE A 30 -6.19 -5.67 18.75
C PHE A 30 -5.72 -6.36 20.03
N PRO A 31 -6.60 -6.51 21.04
CA PRO A 31 -6.31 -7.37 22.18
C PRO A 31 -5.97 -8.79 21.69
N HIS A 32 -4.97 -9.41 22.29
CA HIS A 32 -4.49 -10.77 21.98
C HIS A 32 -3.72 -10.96 20.67
N GLN A 33 -3.50 -9.91 19.86
CA GLN A 33 -2.79 -9.99 18.60
C GLN A 33 -1.41 -10.66 18.69
N PRO A 34 -0.57 -10.36 19.70
CA PRO A 34 0.75 -10.99 19.82
C PRO A 34 0.72 -12.52 19.91
N TRP A 35 -0.44 -13.10 20.27
CA TRP A 35 -0.62 -14.56 20.37
C TRP A 35 -1.11 -15.21 19.07
N CYS A 36 -1.43 -14.40 18.07
CA CYS A 36 -2.01 -14.84 16.81
C CYS A 36 -1.07 -14.67 15.60
N VAL A 37 0.18 -14.25 15.84
CA VAL A 37 1.17 -14.03 14.79
C VAL A 37 2.29 -15.07 14.87
N ASP A 38 2.79 -15.51 13.72
CA ASP A 38 3.88 -16.49 13.63
C ASP A 38 5.27 -15.89 13.90
N SER A 39 5.36 -14.55 13.85
CA SER A 39 6.61 -13.80 14.00
C SER A 39 6.32 -12.51 14.76
N ASP A 40 7.16 -12.15 15.71
CA ASP A 40 7.01 -10.90 16.44
C ASP A 40 7.23 -9.67 15.53
N LEU A 41 6.76 -8.52 15.99
CA LEU A 41 6.81 -7.26 15.23
C LEU A 41 8.24 -6.86 14.86
N TRP A 42 9.22 -7.14 15.72
CA TRP A 42 10.63 -6.87 15.44
C TRP A 42 11.12 -7.67 14.23
N ASP A 43 10.90 -8.98 14.24
CA ASP A 43 11.31 -9.84 13.13
C ASP A 43 10.59 -9.49 11.84
N GLN A 44 9.28 -9.20 11.91
CA GLN A 44 8.52 -8.74 10.76
C GLN A 44 9.10 -7.45 10.18
N ALA A 45 9.27 -6.41 11.01
CA ALA A 45 9.63 -5.06 10.56
C ALA A 45 11.09 -4.92 10.14
N ILE A 46 12.01 -5.66 10.76
CA ILE A 46 13.45 -5.46 10.56
C ILE A 46 14.06 -6.51 9.62
N LYS A 47 13.48 -7.71 9.55
CA LYS A 47 14.06 -8.83 8.79
C LYS A 47 13.18 -9.27 7.63
N VAL A 48 11.92 -9.65 7.93
CA VAL A 48 11.07 -10.37 6.97
C VAL A 48 10.57 -9.43 5.88
N ALA A 49 9.87 -8.36 6.26
CA ALA A 49 9.30 -7.41 5.29
C ALA A 49 10.38 -6.71 4.47
N PRO A 50 11.48 -6.18 5.05
CA PRO A 50 12.55 -5.58 4.27
C PRO A 50 13.22 -6.55 3.30
N LYS A 51 13.38 -7.82 3.68
CA LYS A 51 13.96 -8.84 2.80
C LYS A 51 13.07 -9.09 1.58
N ILE A 52 11.77 -9.32 1.81
CA ILE A 52 10.79 -9.59 0.74
C ILE A 52 10.70 -8.39 -0.22
N LEU A 53 10.57 -7.19 0.33
CA LEU A 53 10.48 -5.97 -0.47
C LEU A 53 11.76 -5.69 -1.24
N SER A 54 12.93 -5.90 -0.63
CA SER A 54 14.22 -5.73 -1.30
C SER A 54 14.37 -6.68 -2.48
N ASP A 55 14.04 -7.96 -2.32
CA ASP A 55 14.10 -8.95 -3.39
C ASP A 55 13.15 -8.58 -4.54
N LEU A 56 11.94 -8.13 -4.22
CA LEU A 56 10.97 -7.66 -5.21
C LEU A 56 11.52 -6.45 -5.98
N ILE A 57 12.02 -5.43 -5.29
CA ILE A 57 12.52 -4.20 -5.91
C ILE A 57 13.74 -4.49 -6.78
N VAL A 58 14.69 -5.31 -6.31
CA VAL A 58 15.86 -5.74 -7.10
C VAL A 58 15.42 -6.50 -8.35
N HIS A 59 14.42 -7.38 -8.22
CA HIS A 59 13.85 -8.07 -9.37
C HIS A 59 13.20 -7.08 -10.35
N LEU A 60 12.40 -6.13 -9.88
CA LEU A 60 11.80 -5.11 -10.75
C LEU A 60 12.90 -4.29 -11.45
N ALA A 61 13.93 -3.85 -10.73
CA ALA A 61 15.05 -3.09 -11.28
C ALA A 61 15.90 -3.90 -12.30
N SER A 62 15.87 -5.23 -12.24
CA SER A 62 16.48 -6.07 -13.27
C SER A 62 15.67 -6.12 -14.57
N VAL A 63 14.36 -5.89 -14.49
CA VAL A 63 13.42 -5.99 -15.62
C VAL A 63 13.11 -4.62 -16.22
N PHE A 64 12.93 -3.58 -15.39
CA PHE A 64 12.55 -2.25 -15.81
C PHE A 64 13.77 -1.29 -15.81
N ARG A 65 13.72 -0.27 -16.68
CA ARG A 65 14.76 0.77 -16.70
C ARG A 65 14.67 1.69 -15.50
N GLU A 66 13.45 1.94 -15.04
CA GLU A 66 13.14 2.79 -13.89
C GLU A 66 12.16 2.08 -12.96
N VAL A 67 12.42 2.16 -11.68
CA VAL A 67 11.50 1.70 -10.62
C VAL A 67 11.30 2.86 -9.66
N HIS A 68 10.06 3.25 -9.46
CA HIS A 68 9.70 4.21 -8.42
C HIS A 68 9.01 3.47 -7.28
N VAL A 69 9.42 3.71 -6.04
CA VAL A 69 8.84 3.10 -4.85
C VAL A 69 8.22 4.19 -4.00
N SER A 70 6.93 4.06 -3.74
CA SER A 70 6.22 4.92 -2.80
C SER A 70 5.54 4.08 -1.74
N SER A 71 5.50 4.57 -0.50
CA SER A 71 4.92 3.86 0.64
C SER A 71 4.13 4.81 1.53
N VAL A 72 3.02 4.30 2.05
CA VAL A 72 2.21 4.99 3.06
C VAL A 72 2.02 4.09 4.28
N PRO A 73 1.83 4.67 5.48
CA PRO A 73 1.62 3.90 6.70
C PRO A 73 0.24 3.24 6.72
N GLY A 74 0.17 2.00 7.15
CA GLY A 74 -1.06 1.31 7.49
C GLY A 74 -1.46 1.46 8.96
N ASN A 75 -2.58 0.88 9.33
CA ASN A 75 -3.05 0.93 10.71
C ASN A 75 -2.45 -0.16 11.61
N HIS A 76 -2.04 -1.29 11.06
CA HIS A 76 -1.40 -2.38 11.80
C HIS A 76 0.05 -2.08 12.17
N GLY A 77 0.76 -1.29 11.37
CA GLY A 77 2.13 -0.87 11.67
C GLY A 77 2.28 0.27 12.67
N ARG A 78 1.21 0.75 13.32
CA ARG A 78 1.27 1.85 14.28
C ARG A 78 2.09 1.52 15.50
N SER A 79 2.97 2.44 15.89
CA SER A 79 3.75 2.36 17.13
C SER A 79 2.95 2.76 18.37
N GLN A 80 1.76 3.37 18.20
CA GLN A 80 0.89 3.88 19.26
C GLN A 80 -0.58 3.61 18.93
N PRO A 81 -1.46 3.58 19.93
CA PRO A 81 -2.91 3.46 19.71
C PRO A 81 -3.45 4.55 18.77
N LYS A 82 -4.53 4.26 18.06
CA LYS A 82 -5.13 5.12 17.01
C LYS A 82 -5.26 6.60 17.37
N ASN A 83 -5.54 6.92 18.63
CA ASN A 83 -5.83 8.28 19.11
C ASN A 83 -4.62 8.95 19.78
N ALA A 84 -3.44 8.36 19.76
CA ALA A 84 -2.26 8.86 20.44
C ALA A 84 -1.43 9.87 19.64
N GLY A 85 -1.84 10.20 18.40
CA GLY A 85 -1.19 11.23 17.58
C GLY A 85 0.24 10.88 17.14
N ALA A 86 0.54 9.59 16.92
CA ALA A 86 1.86 9.17 16.44
C ALA A 86 2.11 9.69 15.01
N SER A 87 3.34 10.15 14.78
CA SER A 87 3.79 10.51 13.44
C SER A 87 3.77 9.30 12.51
N PRO A 88 3.31 9.45 11.26
CA PRO A 88 3.42 8.42 10.23
C PRO A 88 4.84 7.82 10.10
N ARG A 89 5.88 8.63 10.26
CA ARG A 89 7.29 8.18 10.18
C ARG A 89 7.69 7.16 11.24
N THR A 90 7.00 7.12 12.38
CA THR A 90 7.25 6.13 13.45
C THR A 90 6.42 4.86 13.29
N ASN A 91 5.67 4.74 12.21
CA ASN A 91 4.95 3.54 11.84
C ASN A 91 5.93 2.45 11.38
N PHE A 92 5.73 1.20 11.80
CA PHE A 92 6.62 0.08 11.49
C PHE A 92 6.62 -0.26 10.00
N ASP A 93 5.57 0.01 9.23
CA ASP A 93 5.59 -0.09 7.77
C ASP A 93 6.61 0.87 7.16
N MET A 94 6.62 2.12 7.61
CA MET A 94 7.56 3.14 7.14
C MET A 94 9.00 2.80 7.55
N ILE A 95 9.21 2.30 8.77
CA ILE A 95 10.52 1.82 9.24
C ILE A 95 11.01 0.67 8.35
N SER A 96 10.15 -0.32 8.08
CA SER A 96 10.47 -1.46 7.21
C SER A 96 10.84 -1.00 5.79
N THR A 97 10.12 -0.02 5.27
CA THR A 97 10.39 0.53 3.93
C THR A 97 11.72 1.31 3.91
N GLN A 98 12.06 2.03 4.98
CA GLN A 98 13.37 2.69 5.10
C GLN A 98 14.53 1.68 5.15
N ILE A 99 14.37 0.58 5.90
CA ILE A 99 15.36 -0.50 5.93
C ILE A 99 15.49 -1.14 4.54
N THR A 100 14.36 -1.36 3.86
CA THR A 100 14.34 -1.84 2.48
C THR A 100 15.18 -0.94 1.56
N ARG A 101 15.00 0.37 1.65
CA ARG A 101 15.78 1.35 0.87
C ARG A 101 17.29 1.21 1.13
N LEU A 102 17.68 1.09 2.39
CA LEU A 102 19.09 0.89 2.76
C LEU A 102 19.65 -0.42 2.18
N MET A 103 18.90 -1.52 2.24
CA MET A 103 19.30 -2.81 1.68
C MET A 103 19.46 -2.72 0.16
N VAL A 104 18.48 -2.17 -0.54
CA VAL A 104 18.51 -2.00 -2.01
C VAL A 104 19.65 -1.08 -2.42
N SER A 105 19.88 0.02 -1.72
CA SER A 105 20.97 0.98 -2.03
C SER A 105 22.34 0.37 -1.87
N ASN A 106 22.52 -0.59 -0.98
CA ASN A 106 23.77 -1.32 -0.82
C ASN A 106 24.06 -2.27 -1.99
N VAL A 107 23.03 -2.86 -2.59
CA VAL A 107 23.11 -3.79 -3.72
C VAL A 107 23.12 -3.04 -5.05
N TYR A 108 22.25 -2.04 -5.17
CA TYR A 108 22.00 -1.30 -6.39
C TYR A 108 22.52 0.14 -6.29
N LYS A 109 23.79 0.35 -6.67
CA LYS A 109 24.41 1.69 -6.73
C LYS A 109 23.98 2.50 -7.98
N SER A 110 22.77 2.27 -8.50
CA SER A 110 22.32 2.95 -9.72
C SER A 110 21.10 3.84 -9.44
N ASN A 111 20.97 4.93 -10.21
CA ASN A 111 19.82 5.84 -10.17
C ASN A 111 18.54 5.24 -10.77
N ARG A 112 18.44 3.91 -10.88
CA ARG A 112 17.26 3.24 -11.44
C ARG A 112 16.10 3.14 -10.48
N VAL A 113 16.38 3.17 -9.17
CA VAL A 113 15.35 3.10 -8.14
C VAL A 113 15.24 4.46 -7.46
N SER A 114 14.08 5.07 -7.56
CA SER A 114 13.73 6.31 -6.87
C SER A 114 12.71 6.02 -5.76
N TRP A 115 12.69 6.86 -4.74
CA TRP A 115 11.92 6.62 -3.52
C TRP A 115 11.11 7.85 -3.13
N ASP A 116 9.86 7.62 -2.77
CA ASP A 116 8.98 8.57 -2.12
C ASP A 116 8.44 7.93 -0.83
N ILE A 117 9.24 8.04 0.22
CA ILE A 117 9.02 7.41 1.54
C ILE A 117 9.49 8.31 2.71
N ASP A 118 9.98 9.51 2.42
CA ASP A 118 10.54 10.43 3.42
C ASP A 118 9.53 11.52 3.82
N HIS A 119 8.23 11.22 3.78
CA HIS A 119 7.16 12.12 4.19
C HIS A 119 6.57 11.76 5.55
N ASP A 120 5.88 12.73 6.15
CA ASP A 120 5.18 12.59 7.43
C ASP A 120 3.65 12.65 7.23
N GLU A 121 3.20 12.19 6.06
CA GLU A 121 1.81 12.21 5.63
C GLU A 121 1.22 10.79 5.61
N PHE A 122 -0.10 10.69 5.72
CA PHE A 122 -0.84 9.44 5.55
C PHE A 122 -1.06 9.06 4.08
N TYR A 123 -0.60 9.89 3.15
CA TYR A 123 -0.77 9.72 1.71
C TYR A 123 0.52 10.07 0.96
N SER A 124 0.55 9.67 -0.30
CA SER A 124 1.54 10.11 -1.28
C SER A 124 0.84 10.41 -2.61
N VAL A 125 1.26 11.47 -3.32
CA VAL A 125 0.78 11.78 -4.67
C VAL A 125 1.88 11.42 -5.67
N ILE A 126 1.62 10.43 -6.50
CA ILE A 126 2.60 9.80 -7.39
C ILE A 126 2.32 10.22 -8.83
N PRO A 127 3.21 10.96 -9.51
CA PRO A 127 3.05 11.30 -10.91
C PRO A 127 3.36 10.10 -11.82
N VAL A 128 2.42 9.79 -12.71
CA VAL A 128 2.55 8.74 -13.73
C VAL A 128 2.07 9.27 -15.07
N PHE A 129 2.97 9.62 -15.98
CA PHE A 129 2.68 10.35 -17.23
C PHE A 129 1.90 11.65 -16.96
N ASP A 130 0.74 11.81 -17.57
CA ASP A 130 -0.14 12.97 -17.41
C ASP A 130 -1.13 12.82 -16.25
N HIS A 131 -0.94 11.81 -15.41
CA HIS A 131 -1.82 11.49 -14.31
C HIS A 131 -1.09 11.53 -12.96
N ASN A 132 -1.83 11.89 -11.93
CA ASN A 132 -1.39 11.76 -10.55
C ASN A 132 -2.24 10.71 -9.83
N ILE A 133 -1.58 9.91 -9.03
CA ILE A 133 -2.18 8.84 -8.24
C ILE A 133 -2.06 9.21 -6.78
N LEU A 134 -3.19 9.32 -6.08
CA LEU A 134 -3.24 9.40 -4.63
C LEU A 134 -3.12 7.99 -4.06
N LEU A 135 -2.03 7.69 -3.41
CA LEU A 135 -1.84 6.47 -2.63
C LEU A 135 -2.20 6.72 -1.18
N ILE A 136 -3.07 5.90 -0.62
CA ILE A 136 -3.46 5.91 0.81
C ILE A 136 -3.57 4.48 1.33
N HIS A 137 -3.52 4.29 2.64
CA HIS A 137 -3.85 2.98 3.21
C HIS A 137 -5.36 2.70 3.12
N GLY A 138 -6.21 3.57 3.62
CA GLY A 138 -7.67 3.43 3.57
C GLY A 138 -8.37 3.40 4.92
N ASP A 139 -7.67 3.27 6.03
CA ASP A 139 -8.21 3.26 7.40
C ASP A 139 -8.85 4.60 7.82
N GLN A 140 -8.59 5.66 7.04
CA GLN A 140 -9.24 6.96 7.17
C GLN A 140 -10.68 6.96 6.69
N ILE A 141 -11.06 5.95 5.91
CA ILE A 141 -12.39 5.82 5.30
C ILE A 141 -13.26 5.00 6.26
N SER A 142 -14.28 5.62 6.82
CA SER A 142 -15.21 4.99 7.74
C SER A 142 -16.65 5.03 7.19
N GLY A 143 -17.47 4.10 7.61
CA GLY A 143 -18.88 4.03 7.27
C GLY A 143 -19.33 2.58 7.11
N GLY A 144 -20.60 2.30 7.44
CA GLY A 144 -21.20 0.99 7.26
C GLY A 144 -21.92 0.85 5.92
N GLY A 145 -22.18 -0.40 5.49
CA GLY A 145 -23.12 -0.69 4.42
C GLY A 145 -22.63 -0.48 2.99
N GLY A 146 -21.32 -0.63 2.76
CA GLY A 146 -20.76 -0.54 1.40
C GLY A 146 -20.88 -1.83 0.60
N LEU A 147 -20.82 -1.72 -0.72
CA LEU A 147 -20.76 -2.85 -1.63
C LEU A 147 -19.40 -3.57 -1.50
N GLY A 148 -19.41 -4.90 -1.35
CA GLY A 148 -18.19 -5.68 -1.27
C GLY A 148 -17.26 -5.34 -0.10
N GLY A 149 -17.81 -4.80 1.01
CA GLY A 149 -17.03 -4.39 2.19
C GLY A 149 -16.44 -2.97 2.11
N TYR A 150 -16.56 -2.28 0.98
CA TYR A 150 -16.10 -0.90 0.85
C TYR A 150 -17.15 0.10 1.33
N PRO A 151 -16.82 1.03 2.22
CA PRO A 151 -17.72 2.09 2.65
C PRO A 151 -17.77 3.21 1.60
N LEU A 152 -18.44 2.98 0.47
CA LEU A 152 -18.45 3.91 -0.68
C LEU A 152 -18.92 5.33 -0.32
N THR A 153 -19.89 5.46 0.60
CA THR A 153 -20.34 6.79 1.08
C THR A 153 -19.22 7.49 1.87
N GLY A 154 -18.48 6.74 2.69
CA GLY A 154 -17.30 7.25 3.41
C GLY A 154 -16.21 7.67 2.46
N LEU A 155 -15.92 6.86 1.45
CA LEU A 155 -14.96 7.16 0.40
C LEU A 155 -15.36 8.44 -0.35
N ALA A 156 -16.62 8.57 -0.79
CA ALA A 156 -17.09 9.77 -1.49
C ALA A 156 -16.92 11.04 -0.67
N ARG A 157 -17.21 10.97 0.64
CA ARG A 157 -17.02 12.10 1.56
C ARG A 157 -15.54 12.47 1.69
N LYS A 158 -14.66 11.46 1.81
CA LYS A 158 -13.21 11.69 1.91
C LYS A 158 -12.63 12.24 0.62
N VAL A 159 -13.03 11.72 -0.53
CA VAL A 159 -12.63 12.25 -1.85
C VAL A 159 -12.97 13.73 -1.97
N ALA A 160 -14.19 14.14 -1.61
CA ALA A 160 -14.58 15.56 -1.63
C ALA A 160 -13.69 16.43 -0.73
N GLY A 161 -13.35 15.94 0.48
CA GLY A 161 -12.48 16.66 1.41
C GLY A 161 -11.04 16.75 0.91
N TRP A 162 -10.48 15.63 0.44
CA TRP A 162 -9.09 15.58 -0.03
C TRP A 162 -8.88 16.37 -1.32
N THR A 163 -9.84 16.41 -2.25
CA THR A 163 -9.78 17.26 -3.45
C THR A 163 -9.63 18.75 -3.10
N GLY A 164 -10.14 19.17 -1.93
CA GLY A 164 -10.01 20.56 -1.47
C GLY A 164 -8.83 20.83 -0.51
N SER A 165 -8.17 19.80 -0.01
CA SER A 165 -7.13 19.93 1.04
C SER A 165 -5.76 19.41 0.64
N ILE A 166 -5.63 18.53 -0.34
CA ILE A 166 -4.37 18.11 -0.94
C ILE A 166 -4.05 19.10 -2.06
N GLU A 167 -2.85 19.69 -2.02
CA GLU A 167 -2.46 20.75 -2.96
C GLU A 167 -2.31 20.23 -4.40
N GLU A 168 -1.78 19.01 -4.55
CA GLU A 168 -1.62 18.39 -5.85
C GLU A 168 -2.97 17.88 -6.37
N ASP A 169 -3.25 18.16 -7.65
CA ASP A 169 -4.38 17.51 -8.33
C ASP A 169 -4.09 16.04 -8.59
N TRP A 170 -5.10 15.18 -8.45
CA TRP A 170 -5.00 13.73 -8.66
C TRP A 170 -6.28 13.18 -9.29
N GLN A 171 -6.16 12.14 -10.11
CA GLN A 171 -7.25 11.53 -10.85
C GLN A 171 -7.57 10.11 -10.38
N TYR A 172 -6.59 9.44 -9.81
CA TYR A 172 -6.71 8.05 -9.37
C TYR A 172 -6.44 7.92 -7.88
N ILE A 173 -7.13 6.97 -7.22
CA ILE A 173 -6.86 6.60 -5.84
C ILE A 173 -6.49 5.13 -5.80
N PHE A 174 -5.38 4.81 -5.16
CA PHE A 174 -5.01 3.44 -4.80
C PHE A 174 -5.08 3.29 -3.29
N LEU A 175 -5.72 2.22 -2.84
CA LEU A 175 -5.92 1.96 -1.41
C LEU A 175 -5.86 0.47 -1.08
N GLY A 176 -5.43 0.15 0.14
CA GLY A 176 -5.40 -1.16 0.78
C GLY A 176 -6.54 -1.36 1.76
N HIS A 177 -6.22 -1.76 2.98
CA HIS A 177 -7.06 -1.85 4.18
C HIS A 177 -8.27 -2.80 4.10
N PHE A 178 -9.00 -2.80 3.01
CA PHE A 178 -10.24 -3.57 2.87
C PHE A 178 -10.02 -5.01 2.41
N HIS A 179 -8.79 -5.40 2.13
CA HIS A 179 -8.35 -6.74 1.75
C HIS A 179 -9.01 -7.32 0.48
N ARG A 180 -9.83 -6.54 -0.23
CA ARG A 180 -10.59 -6.98 -1.41
C ARG A 180 -10.25 -6.15 -2.64
N PRO A 181 -9.97 -6.77 -3.78
CA PRO A 181 -9.78 -6.03 -5.01
C PRO A 181 -11.11 -5.44 -5.49
N MET A 182 -11.17 -4.13 -5.57
CA MET A 182 -12.32 -3.41 -6.10
C MET A 182 -11.87 -2.23 -6.96
N SER A 183 -12.66 -1.85 -7.93
CA SER A 183 -12.44 -0.62 -8.68
C SER A 183 -13.77 0.01 -9.08
N GLY A 184 -13.78 1.31 -9.22
CA GLY A 184 -14.95 2.05 -9.59
C GLY A 184 -14.67 3.55 -9.73
N VAL A 185 -15.72 4.31 -9.90
CA VAL A 185 -15.67 5.76 -9.97
C VAL A 185 -16.41 6.33 -8.77
N VAL A 186 -15.77 7.28 -8.08
CA VAL A 186 -16.36 8.04 -6.99
C VAL A 186 -16.18 9.52 -7.32
N GLN A 187 -17.28 10.23 -7.51
CA GLN A 187 -17.29 11.56 -8.10
C GLN A 187 -16.62 11.53 -9.50
N ASP A 188 -15.56 12.30 -9.70
CA ASP A 188 -14.76 12.32 -10.94
C ASP A 188 -13.45 11.50 -10.83
N LYS A 189 -13.21 10.82 -9.72
CA LYS A 189 -11.99 10.06 -9.45
C LYS A 189 -12.19 8.56 -9.64
N VAL A 190 -11.19 7.89 -10.21
CA VAL A 190 -11.19 6.43 -10.34
C VAL A 190 -10.46 5.84 -9.14
N PHE A 191 -11.08 4.89 -8.44
CA PHE A 191 -10.42 4.21 -7.33
C PHE A 191 -10.08 2.77 -7.64
N PHE A 192 -8.97 2.31 -7.06
CA PHE A 192 -8.49 0.94 -7.11
C PHE A 192 -8.18 0.46 -5.69
N GLY A 193 -9.00 -0.45 -5.18
CA GLY A 193 -8.71 -1.18 -3.97
C GLY A 193 -7.82 -2.39 -4.28
N ASN A 194 -6.79 -2.58 -3.46
CA ASN A 194 -5.93 -3.75 -3.54
C ASN A 194 -6.50 -4.90 -2.70
N GLY A 195 -6.11 -6.13 -3.02
CA GLY A 195 -6.35 -7.28 -2.16
C GLY A 195 -5.27 -7.42 -1.09
N THR A 196 -5.36 -8.49 -0.32
CA THR A 196 -4.35 -8.89 0.65
C THR A 196 -3.42 -9.96 0.07
N THR A 197 -2.25 -10.17 0.70
CA THR A 197 -1.40 -11.35 0.49
C THR A 197 -1.82 -12.53 1.35
N GLU A 198 -2.64 -12.30 2.36
CA GLU A 198 -3.18 -13.30 3.27
C GLU A 198 -4.25 -14.16 2.60
N SER A 199 -4.21 -15.48 2.82
CA SER A 199 -5.11 -16.42 2.14
C SER A 199 -6.26 -16.90 3.00
N ASP A 200 -6.07 -17.00 4.31
CA ASP A 200 -7.04 -17.55 5.24
C ASP A 200 -6.84 -16.92 6.62
N ASN A 201 -7.89 -16.32 7.13
CA ASN A 201 -7.88 -15.66 8.42
C ASN A 201 -9.20 -16.01 9.12
N ASP A 202 -9.11 -16.70 10.23
CA ASP A 202 -10.29 -17.15 11.01
C ASP A 202 -11.14 -15.95 11.46
N TRP A 203 -10.49 -14.86 11.87
CA TRP A 203 -11.19 -13.63 12.24
C TRP A 203 -11.98 -13.04 11.06
N ALA A 204 -11.35 -12.95 9.89
CA ALA A 204 -12.00 -12.41 8.70
C ALA A 204 -13.18 -13.32 8.26
N ARG A 205 -13.02 -14.64 8.39
CA ARG A 205 -14.09 -15.60 8.10
C ARG A 205 -15.26 -15.45 9.06
N GLU A 206 -15.00 -15.31 10.34
CA GLU A 206 -16.01 -15.18 11.38
C GLU A 206 -16.69 -13.80 11.37
N MET A 207 -15.92 -12.73 11.32
CA MET A 207 -16.39 -11.36 11.49
C MET A 207 -16.86 -10.69 10.20
N ILE A 208 -16.27 -11.04 9.07
CA ILE A 208 -16.56 -10.43 7.76
C ILE A 208 -17.24 -11.41 6.81
N GLY A 209 -17.18 -12.71 7.12
CA GLY A 209 -17.74 -13.76 6.27
C GLY A 209 -16.92 -13.96 4.97
N ASP A 210 -15.64 -13.64 4.98
CA ASP A 210 -14.78 -13.74 3.81
C ASP A 210 -13.43 -14.39 4.13
N SER A 211 -13.08 -15.36 3.29
CA SER A 211 -11.73 -15.91 3.18
C SER A 211 -11.21 -15.53 1.77
N GLY A 212 -10.78 -14.29 1.61
CA GLY A 212 -10.37 -13.77 0.31
C GLY A 212 -9.23 -14.56 -0.32
N ARG A 213 -9.20 -14.65 -1.65
CA ARG A 213 -8.01 -15.17 -2.36
C ARG A 213 -6.90 -14.13 -2.33
N PRO A 214 -5.65 -14.51 -2.02
CA PRO A 214 -4.52 -13.59 -2.09
C PRO A 214 -4.44 -12.99 -3.49
N CYS A 215 -4.40 -11.68 -3.55
CA CYS A 215 -4.25 -10.99 -4.83
C CYS A 215 -3.58 -9.63 -4.65
N GLN A 216 -2.78 -9.27 -5.65
CA GLN A 216 -2.20 -7.96 -5.78
C GLN A 216 -2.55 -7.37 -7.14
N ARG A 217 -2.84 -6.10 -7.18
CA ARG A 217 -3.30 -5.41 -8.39
C ARG A 217 -2.12 -4.87 -9.19
N VAL A 218 -2.19 -5.06 -10.51
CA VAL A 218 -1.30 -4.40 -11.46
C VAL A 218 -2.16 -3.59 -12.42
N VAL A 219 -1.82 -2.31 -12.60
CA VAL A 219 -2.49 -1.40 -13.53
C VAL A 219 -1.45 -0.89 -14.54
N PHE A 220 -1.85 -0.81 -15.80
CA PHE A 220 -1.01 -0.26 -16.87
C PHE A 220 -1.55 1.10 -17.27
N PHE A 221 -0.70 2.09 -17.23
CA PHE A 221 -0.96 3.43 -17.76
C PHE A 221 -0.27 3.60 -19.12
N ASN A 222 -0.87 4.36 -20.03
CA ASN A 222 -0.40 4.69 -21.36
C ASN A 222 -0.79 6.12 -21.74
#